data_debed41097be0dc22abf18e4b4776352
#
_entry.id   debed41097be0dc22abf18e4b4776352
#
_cell.length_a   1.000
_cell.length_b   1.000
_cell.length_c   1.000
_cell.angle_alpha   90.00
_cell.angle_beta   90.00
_cell.angle_gamma   90.00
#
_symmetry.space_group_name_H-M   'P 1'
#
loop_
_entity.id
_entity.type
_entity.pdbx_description
1 polymer ?
#
loop_
_entity_poly.entity_id
_entity_poly.type
_entity_poly.pdbx_seq_one_letter_code
_entity_poly.pdbx_strand_id
1 'polypeptide(L)'
;INCELNDTKWLAFRNKASARLKHINLDNKTRLIFRNKSMLPGGVVTIHLDNPQGQVLLTMKILPTKDGKWEVNYIDFPKNGNTHDIYFSYYNPNLTDPDKSGMMFDWFYFTNPFPGAGKPGYDSTVKNYWQLVKKDIPSMPVMYDNPKDMFRATNVFERGNWLVKGKQVQADIPASLGGL
;
A
#
# COMPACT_ATOMS: atom_id res chain seq x y z
N ILE A 1 11.74 7.49 -8.66
CA ILE A 1 11.76 8.25 -9.92
C ILE A 1 10.35 8.30 -10.46
N ASN A 2 9.86 9.48 -10.90
CA ASN A 2 8.52 9.69 -11.46
C ASN A 2 7.36 9.17 -10.58
N CYS A 3 7.59 9.07 -9.27
CA CYS A 3 6.59 8.79 -8.26
C CYS A 3 6.46 9.98 -7.33
N GLU A 4 5.28 10.15 -6.77
CA GLU A 4 5.02 11.13 -5.73
C GLU A 4 4.10 10.53 -4.66
N LEU A 5 4.11 11.10 -3.47
CA LEU A 5 3.08 10.84 -2.47
C LEU A 5 1.96 11.85 -2.66
N ASN A 6 0.88 11.40 -3.27
CA ASN A 6 -0.30 12.24 -3.42
C ASN A 6 -1.05 12.29 -2.07
N ASP A 7 -1.35 13.50 -1.61
CA ASP A 7 -2.00 13.76 -0.32
C ASP A 7 -1.27 13.10 0.87
N THR A 8 0.08 12.97 0.76
CA THR A 8 0.96 12.33 1.75
C THR A 8 0.60 10.87 2.09
N LYS A 9 -0.30 10.25 1.34
CA LYS A 9 -0.84 8.91 1.61
C LYS A 9 -0.59 7.94 0.48
N TRP A 10 -0.89 8.35 -0.75
CA TRP A 10 -0.98 7.44 -1.89
C TRP A 10 0.26 7.53 -2.75
N LEU A 11 0.88 6.38 -3.02
CA LEU A 11 1.99 6.31 -3.96
C LEU A 11 1.46 6.39 -5.38
N ALA A 12 1.61 7.54 -6.01
CA ALA A 12 1.19 7.81 -7.37
C ALA A 12 2.33 7.54 -8.35
N PHE A 13 2.03 6.81 -9.41
CA PHE A 13 2.96 6.46 -10.48
C PHE A 13 2.62 7.24 -11.75
N ARG A 14 3.55 8.05 -12.24
CA ARG A 14 3.57 8.62 -13.58
C ARG A 14 4.16 7.60 -14.57
N ASN A 15 4.16 7.91 -15.85
CA ASN A 15 4.75 7.00 -16.82
C ASN A 15 6.26 6.81 -16.59
N LYS A 16 6.76 5.58 -16.79
CA LYS A 16 8.15 5.17 -16.51
C LYS A 16 8.58 5.44 -15.06
N ALA A 17 7.64 5.30 -14.13
CA ALA A 17 7.89 5.49 -12.71
C ALA A 17 8.55 4.28 -12.07
N SER A 18 9.33 4.52 -11.01
CA SER A 18 9.87 3.45 -10.17
C SER A 18 9.90 3.83 -8.70
N ALA A 19 9.67 2.86 -7.85
CA ALA A 19 9.75 2.97 -6.39
C ALA A 19 10.51 1.79 -5.82
N ARG A 20 11.17 1.98 -4.68
CA ARG A 20 11.93 0.94 -3.97
C ARG A 20 11.43 0.78 -2.55
N LEU A 21 11.30 -0.46 -2.13
CA LEU A 21 11.17 -0.85 -0.74
C LEU A 21 12.36 -1.70 -0.33
N LYS A 22 12.92 -1.42 0.82
CA LYS A 22 14.09 -2.13 1.34
C LYS A 22 13.71 -3.22 2.32
N HIS A 23 14.48 -4.31 2.30
CA HIS A 23 14.48 -5.36 3.31
C HIS A 23 13.10 -6.03 3.53
N ILE A 24 12.44 -6.39 2.44
CA ILE A 24 11.17 -7.10 2.50
C ILE A 24 11.41 -8.60 2.60
N ASN A 25 10.94 -9.20 3.69
CA ASN A 25 11.00 -10.65 3.87
C ASN A 25 9.91 -11.32 3.02
N LEU A 26 10.35 -12.15 2.06
CA LEU A 26 9.48 -12.95 1.18
C LEU A 26 9.40 -14.43 1.59
N ASP A 27 9.88 -14.82 2.78
CA ASP A 27 9.77 -16.20 3.25
C ASP A 27 8.33 -16.65 3.31
N ASN A 28 8.04 -17.75 2.59
CA ASN A 28 6.69 -18.31 2.43
C ASN A 28 5.64 -17.37 1.84
N LYS A 29 6.03 -16.19 1.34
CA LYS A 29 5.13 -15.29 0.64
C LYS A 29 4.97 -15.73 -0.80
N THR A 30 3.74 -15.79 -1.26
CA THR A 30 3.40 -16.16 -2.64
C THR A 30 2.24 -15.35 -3.20
N ARG A 31 1.77 -14.36 -2.44
CA ARG A 31 0.64 -13.51 -2.83
C ARG A 31 0.91 -12.05 -2.49
N LEU A 32 0.67 -11.18 -3.44
CA LEU A 32 0.59 -9.73 -3.24
C LEU A 32 -0.87 -9.33 -3.26
N ILE A 33 -1.34 -8.72 -2.17
CA ILE A 33 -2.64 -8.05 -2.07
C ILE A 33 -2.37 -6.56 -2.12
N PHE A 34 -3.17 -5.83 -2.87
CA PHE A 34 -2.98 -4.39 -3.01
C PHE A 34 -4.31 -3.67 -3.24
N ARG A 35 -4.37 -2.43 -2.78
CA ARG A 35 -5.46 -1.53 -3.06
C ARG A 35 -4.94 -0.43 -3.98
N ASN A 36 -5.54 -0.35 -5.15
CA ASN A 36 -5.13 0.59 -6.18
C ASN A 36 -6.30 1.33 -6.79
N LYS A 37 -5.97 2.43 -7.43
CA LYS A 37 -6.86 3.21 -8.29
C LYS A 37 -6.15 3.45 -9.61
N SER A 38 -6.83 3.20 -10.72
CA SER A 38 -6.35 3.51 -12.07
C SER A 38 -7.50 3.96 -12.96
N MET A 39 -7.26 4.96 -13.80
CA MET A 39 -8.28 5.48 -14.72
C MET A 39 -7.96 5.16 -16.17
N LEU A 40 -6.72 4.76 -16.48
CA LEU A 40 -6.28 4.52 -17.85
C LEU A 40 -5.97 3.03 -18.06
N PRO A 41 -6.41 2.44 -19.18
CA PRO A 41 -6.02 1.10 -19.57
C PRO A 41 -4.55 1.06 -20.04
N GLY A 42 -3.99 -0.14 -20.08
CA GLY A 42 -2.66 -0.41 -20.64
C GLY A 42 -1.50 -0.27 -19.68
N GLY A 43 -1.76 0.06 -18.41
CA GLY A 43 -0.73 0.10 -17.38
C GLY A 43 -0.15 -1.29 -17.08
N VAL A 44 1.16 -1.35 -16.88
CA VAL A 44 1.87 -2.56 -16.44
C VAL A 44 2.77 -2.19 -15.27
N VAL A 45 2.69 -2.94 -14.19
CA VAL A 45 3.65 -2.90 -13.09
C VAL A 45 4.49 -4.15 -13.14
N THR A 46 5.81 -3.98 -13.12
CA THR A 46 6.77 -5.07 -12.95
C THR A 46 7.50 -4.90 -11.62
N ILE A 47 7.62 -5.98 -10.88
CA ILE A 47 8.34 -6.02 -9.61
C ILE A 47 9.62 -6.82 -9.80
N HIS A 48 10.76 -6.17 -9.53
CA HIS A 48 12.08 -6.76 -9.57
C HIS A 48 12.65 -6.92 -8.16
N LEU A 49 13.55 -7.89 -8.01
CA LEU A 49 14.29 -8.16 -6.77
C LEU A 49 15.68 -7.55 -6.83
N ASP A 50 16.09 -6.92 -5.74
CA ASP A 50 17.45 -6.46 -5.41
C ASP A 50 18.02 -5.33 -6.30
N ASN A 51 17.58 -5.20 -7.53
CA ASN A 51 17.93 -4.08 -8.39
C ASN A 51 16.84 -3.82 -9.46
N PRO A 52 16.82 -2.63 -10.10
CA PRO A 52 15.78 -2.28 -11.08
C PRO A 52 15.71 -3.19 -12.33
N GLN A 53 16.79 -3.88 -12.65
CA GLN A 53 16.90 -4.84 -13.75
C GLN A 53 17.12 -6.27 -13.25
N GLY A 54 16.91 -6.51 -11.96
CA GLY A 54 17.07 -7.81 -11.31
C GLY A 54 16.02 -8.83 -11.74
N GLN A 55 16.03 -9.95 -11.07
CA GLN A 55 15.04 -11.00 -11.30
C GLN A 55 13.62 -10.43 -11.19
N VAL A 56 12.79 -10.73 -12.17
CA VAL A 56 11.37 -10.38 -12.13
C VAL A 56 10.67 -11.31 -11.15
N LEU A 57 10.09 -10.75 -10.10
CA LEU A 57 9.22 -11.47 -9.17
C LEU A 57 7.83 -11.68 -9.79
N LEU A 58 7.25 -10.62 -10.31
CA LEU A 58 5.96 -10.67 -11.00
C LEU A 58 5.78 -9.49 -11.95
N THR A 59 4.87 -9.66 -12.92
CA THR A 59 4.36 -8.60 -13.79
C THR A 59 2.85 -8.62 -13.74
N MET A 60 2.23 -7.45 -13.54
CA MET A 60 0.77 -7.33 -13.50
C MET A 60 0.27 -6.24 -14.45
N LYS A 61 -0.79 -6.58 -15.18
CA LYS A 61 -1.54 -5.60 -15.96
C LYS A 61 -2.46 -4.82 -15.03
N ILE A 62 -2.40 -3.50 -15.11
CA ILE A 62 -3.26 -2.62 -14.33
C ILE A 62 -4.46 -2.25 -15.20
N LEU A 63 -5.62 -2.70 -14.77
CA LEU A 63 -6.88 -2.36 -15.41
C LEU A 63 -7.46 -1.08 -14.80
N PRO A 64 -8.25 -0.30 -15.56
CA PRO A 64 -9.03 0.78 -14.99
C PRO A 64 -9.95 0.26 -13.89
N THR A 65 -9.96 0.95 -12.76
CA THR A 65 -10.86 0.63 -11.67
C THR A 65 -12.25 1.19 -11.93
N LYS A 66 -13.28 0.51 -11.44
CA LYS A 66 -14.68 0.90 -11.68
C LYS A 66 -14.94 2.33 -11.17
N ASP A 67 -15.43 3.18 -12.05
CA ASP A 67 -15.73 4.59 -11.78
C ASP A 67 -14.54 5.38 -11.16
N GLY A 68 -13.30 4.92 -11.41
CA GLY A 68 -12.12 5.50 -10.81
C GLY A 68 -12.08 5.39 -9.28
N LYS A 69 -12.79 4.42 -8.70
CA LYS A 69 -12.78 4.14 -7.25
C LYS A 69 -11.59 3.26 -6.86
N TRP A 70 -11.31 3.22 -5.58
CA TRP A 70 -10.31 2.33 -5.01
C TRP A 70 -10.80 0.88 -5.02
N GLU A 71 -9.98 -0.03 -5.52
CA GLU A 71 -10.27 -1.46 -5.57
C GLU A 71 -9.17 -2.27 -4.91
N VAL A 72 -9.56 -3.35 -4.22
CA VAL A 72 -8.64 -4.34 -3.67
C VAL A 72 -8.47 -5.47 -4.67
N ASN A 73 -7.24 -5.76 -5.01
CA ASN A 73 -6.86 -6.81 -5.94
C ASN A 73 -5.77 -7.69 -5.34
N TYR A 74 -5.54 -8.85 -5.93
CA TYR A 74 -4.43 -9.71 -5.56
C TYR A 74 -3.82 -10.38 -6.79
N ILE A 75 -2.57 -10.79 -6.66
CA ILE A 75 -1.85 -11.58 -7.65
C ILE A 75 -0.94 -12.56 -6.93
N ASP A 76 -0.89 -13.79 -7.43
CA ASP A 76 0.03 -14.80 -6.93
C ASP A 76 1.36 -14.73 -7.69
N PHE A 77 2.44 -15.05 -7.00
CA PHE A 77 3.78 -15.10 -7.57
C PHE A 77 4.54 -16.34 -7.07
N PRO A 78 5.57 -16.79 -7.81
CA PRO A 78 6.37 -17.94 -7.40
C PRO A 78 7.06 -17.72 -6.06
N LYS A 79 7.12 -18.76 -5.22
CA LYS A 79 7.89 -18.72 -3.97
C LYS A 79 9.34 -18.37 -4.27
N ASN A 80 9.86 -17.34 -3.63
CA ASN A 80 11.25 -16.91 -3.79
C ASN A 80 12.06 -17.07 -2.49
N GLY A 81 11.46 -16.82 -1.34
CA GLY A 81 12.12 -16.83 -0.03
C GLY A 81 13.02 -15.62 0.20
N ASN A 82 13.75 -15.61 1.32
CA ASN A 82 14.74 -14.61 1.71
C ASN A 82 14.18 -13.16 1.86
N THR A 83 15.09 -12.28 2.25
CA THR A 83 14.82 -10.84 2.33
C THR A 83 15.41 -10.15 1.13
N HIS A 84 14.61 -9.36 0.44
CA HIS A 84 14.97 -8.67 -0.79
C HIS A 84 14.63 -7.18 -0.73
N ASP A 85 15.33 -6.40 -1.50
CA ASP A 85 14.88 -5.08 -1.90
C ASP A 85 13.91 -5.23 -3.08
N ILE A 86 12.75 -4.62 -2.97
CA ILE A 86 11.68 -4.72 -3.98
C ILE A 86 11.64 -3.44 -4.81
N TYR A 87 11.76 -3.59 -6.12
CA TYR A 87 11.68 -2.47 -7.06
C TYR A 87 10.42 -2.57 -7.91
N PHE A 88 9.52 -1.63 -7.74
CA PHE A 88 8.35 -1.46 -8.58
C PHE A 88 8.73 -0.60 -9.77
N SER A 89 8.35 -1.00 -10.96
CA SER A 89 8.40 -0.17 -12.16
C SER A 89 7.03 -0.14 -12.82
N TYR A 90 6.60 1.04 -13.25
CA TYR A 90 5.32 1.23 -13.92
C TYR A 90 5.54 1.81 -15.31
N TYR A 91 4.83 1.24 -16.29
CA TYR A 91 4.80 1.73 -17.65
C TYR A 91 3.37 1.69 -18.19
N ASN A 92 2.97 2.74 -18.90
CA ASN A 92 1.68 2.79 -19.59
C ASN A 92 1.83 3.54 -20.92
N PRO A 93 1.71 2.86 -22.08
CA PRO A 93 1.85 3.51 -23.39
C PRO A 93 0.77 4.54 -23.68
N ASN A 94 -0.37 4.45 -23.01
CA ASN A 94 -1.49 5.38 -23.18
C ASN A 94 -1.38 6.64 -22.30
N LEU A 95 -0.41 6.67 -21.38
CA LEU A 95 -0.15 7.82 -20.53
C LEU A 95 0.88 8.73 -21.19
N THR A 96 0.41 9.64 -22.02
CA THR A 96 1.25 10.58 -22.80
C THR A 96 1.61 11.86 -22.06
N ASP A 97 0.75 12.27 -21.12
CA ASP A 97 0.98 13.45 -20.30
C ASP A 97 1.95 13.12 -19.14
N PRO A 98 3.14 13.76 -19.09
CA PRO A 98 4.16 13.44 -18.08
C PRO A 98 3.75 13.82 -16.66
N ASP A 99 2.80 14.74 -16.50
CA ASP A 99 2.38 15.24 -15.19
C ASP A 99 1.19 14.47 -14.61
N LYS A 100 0.58 13.60 -15.40
CA LYS A 100 -0.54 12.77 -14.93
C LYS A 100 -0.07 11.45 -14.34
N SER A 101 -0.75 11.04 -13.27
CA SER A 101 -0.59 9.71 -12.68
C SER A 101 -1.44 8.69 -13.42
N GLY A 102 -0.85 7.56 -13.77
CA GLY A 102 -1.55 6.44 -14.43
C GLY A 102 -2.20 5.50 -13.43
N MET A 103 -1.63 5.39 -12.25
CA MET A 103 -2.18 4.62 -11.14
C MET A 103 -1.69 5.14 -9.79
N MET A 104 -2.42 4.75 -8.75
CA MET A 104 -2.04 5.00 -7.36
C MET A 104 -2.18 3.72 -6.55
N PHE A 105 -1.23 3.48 -5.64
CA PHE A 105 -1.40 2.53 -4.55
C PHE A 105 -1.80 3.27 -3.27
N ASP A 106 -2.79 2.71 -2.56
CA ASP A 106 -3.11 3.09 -1.19
C ASP A 106 -2.27 2.27 -0.22
N TRP A 107 -2.32 0.95 -0.36
CA TRP A 107 -1.49 0.00 0.37
C TRP A 107 -1.26 -1.26 -0.46
N PHE A 108 -0.25 -2.03 -0.08
CA PHE A 108 0.00 -3.38 -0.58
C PHE A 108 0.63 -4.23 0.51
N TYR A 109 0.47 -5.55 0.38
CA TYR A 109 0.86 -6.50 1.40
C TYR A 109 1.30 -7.82 0.77
N PHE A 110 2.51 -8.26 1.06
CA PHE A 110 2.99 -9.59 0.71
C PHE A 110 2.55 -10.59 1.77
N THR A 111 1.87 -11.66 1.38
CA THR A 111 1.28 -12.61 2.31
C THR A 111 1.53 -14.06 1.92
N ASN A 112 1.35 -14.92 2.89
CA ASN A 112 1.31 -16.35 2.67
C ASN A 112 0.03 -16.74 1.92
N PRO A 113 -0.02 -17.92 1.29
CA PRO A 113 -1.26 -18.48 0.78
C PRO A 113 -2.31 -18.57 1.90
N PHE A 114 -3.57 -18.49 1.56
CA PHE A 114 -4.61 -18.78 2.55
C PHE A 114 -4.49 -20.23 3.05
N PRO A 115 -4.79 -20.49 4.34
CA PRO A 115 -4.78 -21.85 4.89
C PRO A 115 -5.75 -22.76 4.14
N GLY A 116 -5.35 -24.02 3.92
CA GLY A 116 -6.20 -25.02 3.31
C GLY A 116 -6.16 -25.11 1.79
N ALA A 117 -5.16 -24.50 1.13
CA ALA A 117 -4.94 -24.70 -0.31
C ALA A 117 -4.91 -26.19 -0.68
N GLY A 118 -5.64 -26.56 -1.75
CA GLY A 118 -5.79 -27.96 -2.20
C GLY A 118 -6.85 -28.78 -1.46
N LYS A 119 -7.50 -28.24 -0.43
CA LYS A 119 -8.62 -28.92 0.26
C LYS A 119 -9.94 -28.66 -0.47
N PRO A 120 -10.91 -29.60 -0.42
CA PRO A 120 -12.25 -29.39 -0.94
C PRO A 120 -12.89 -28.09 -0.39
N GLY A 121 -13.51 -27.30 -1.25
CA GLY A 121 -14.15 -26.02 -0.87
C GLY A 121 -13.23 -24.83 -0.73
N TYR A 122 -11.90 -24.98 -0.90
CA TYR A 122 -10.94 -23.88 -0.79
C TYR A 122 -11.27 -22.74 -1.76
N ASP A 123 -11.47 -23.03 -3.05
CA ASP A 123 -11.69 -22.01 -4.06
C ASP A 123 -12.97 -21.22 -3.82
N SER A 124 -14.04 -21.90 -3.39
CA SER A 124 -15.29 -21.23 -3.03
C SER A 124 -15.15 -20.32 -1.82
N THR A 125 -14.39 -20.75 -0.81
CA THR A 125 -14.11 -19.95 0.39
C THR A 125 -13.28 -18.71 0.05
N VAL A 126 -12.24 -18.87 -0.76
CA VAL A 126 -11.41 -17.73 -1.23
C VAL A 126 -12.23 -16.75 -2.06
N LYS A 127 -13.10 -17.27 -2.96
CA LYS A 127 -14.00 -16.44 -3.75
C LYS A 127 -14.95 -15.63 -2.86
N ASN A 128 -15.57 -16.27 -1.88
CA ASN A 128 -16.48 -15.61 -0.94
C ASN A 128 -15.74 -14.56 -0.09
N TYR A 129 -14.53 -14.86 0.38
CA TYR A 129 -13.69 -13.88 1.08
C TYR A 129 -13.48 -12.62 0.24
N TRP A 130 -13.07 -12.77 -1.03
CA TRP A 130 -12.83 -11.62 -1.90
C TRP A 130 -14.10 -10.86 -2.26
N GLN A 131 -15.23 -11.53 -2.35
CA GLN A 131 -16.53 -10.87 -2.53
C GLN A 131 -16.89 -10.01 -1.31
N LEU A 132 -16.59 -10.49 -0.09
CA LEU A 132 -16.81 -9.72 1.14
C LEU A 132 -15.85 -8.53 1.24
N VAL A 133 -14.57 -8.72 0.93
CA VAL A 133 -13.56 -7.63 0.95
C VAL A 133 -13.90 -6.52 -0.04
N LYS A 134 -14.47 -6.88 -1.19
CA LYS A 134 -14.87 -5.91 -2.24
C LYS A 134 -16.23 -5.27 -1.99
N LYS A 135 -16.96 -5.72 -0.98
CA LYS A 135 -18.26 -5.14 -0.64
C LYS A 135 -18.09 -3.71 -0.14
N ASP A 136 -18.85 -2.80 -0.72
CA ASP A 136 -18.90 -1.41 -0.26
C ASP A 136 -19.61 -1.38 1.10
N ILE A 137 -18.84 -1.12 2.16
CA ILE A 137 -19.34 -1.05 3.53
C ILE A 137 -19.26 0.40 3.97
N PRO A 138 -20.31 0.97 4.55
CA PRO A 138 -20.22 2.28 5.17
C PRO A 138 -19.06 2.32 6.16
N SER A 139 -18.14 3.25 5.96
CA SER A 139 -16.96 3.40 6.81
C SER A 139 -16.95 4.80 7.42
N MET A 140 -16.51 4.87 8.67
CA MET A 140 -16.30 6.11 9.39
C MET A 140 -14.80 6.24 9.71
N PRO A 141 -14.20 7.41 9.50
CA PRO A 141 -12.83 7.62 9.95
C PRO A 141 -12.77 7.52 11.48
N VAL A 142 -11.85 6.72 11.99
CA VAL A 142 -11.57 6.60 13.42
C VAL A 142 -10.14 7.07 13.69
N MET A 143 -9.94 7.73 14.81
CA MET A 143 -8.60 7.99 15.31
C MET A 143 -8.03 6.68 15.87
N TYR A 144 -6.84 6.32 15.40
CA TYR A 144 -6.12 5.14 15.87
C TYR A 144 -4.70 5.54 16.28
N ASP A 145 -4.28 5.09 17.43
CA ASP A 145 -2.93 5.36 17.90
C ASP A 145 -1.89 4.61 17.07
N ASN A 146 -0.76 5.24 16.84
CA ASN A 146 0.37 4.57 16.23
C ASN A 146 0.84 3.40 17.12
N PRO A 147 1.41 2.33 16.54
CA PRO A 147 2.13 1.33 17.32
C PRO A 147 3.19 1.98 18.23
N LYS A 148 3.45 1.37 19.38
CA LYS A 148 4.35 1.95 20.39
C LYS A 148 5.75 2.29 19.89
N ASP A 149 6.26 1.50 18.96
CA ASP A 149 7.56 1.69 18.29
C ASP A 149 7.57 2.88 17.30
N MET A 150 6.39 3.38 16.94
CA MET A 150 6.21 4.56 16.07
C MET A 150 5.80 5.81 16.85
N PHE A 151 5.71 5.74 18.18
CA PHE A 151 5.37 6.90 19.00
C PHE A 151 6.45 7.97 18.88
N ARG A 152 6.03 9.18 18.61
CA ARG A 152 6.89 10.36 18.64
C ARG A 152 6.62 11.15 19.92
N ALA A 153 7.69 11.63 20.56
CA ALA A 153 7.55 12.57 21.65
C ALA A 153 6.83 13.84 21.15
N THR A 154 5.67 14.12 21.73
CA THR A 154 4.89 15.33 21.44
C THR A 154 5.23 16.39 22.48
N ASN A 155 5.54 17.59 22.02
CA ASN A 155 5.88 18.70 22.89
C ASN A 155 4.95 19.89 22.61
N VAL A 156 4.68 20.66 23.63
CA VAL A 156 4.10 22.01 23.43
C VAL A 156 5.16 22.87 22.74
N PHE A 157 4.78 23.59 21.71
CA PHE A 157 5.68 24.54 21.04
C PHE A 157 5.53 25.93 21.66
N GLU A 158 6.65 26.55 21.97
CA GLU A 158 6.63 27.90 22.50
C GLU A 158 6.17 28.87 21.42
N ARG A 159 5.06 29.57 21.66
CA ARG A 159 4.43 30.51 20.72
C ARG A 159 4.21 29.94 19.31
N GLY A 160 3.95 28.62 19.21
CA GLY A 160 3.77 27.94 17.92
C GLY A 160 5.06 27.71 17.13
N ASN A 161 6.22 28.04 17.67
CA ASN A 161 7.50 27.80 16.99
C ASN A 161 7.93 26.32 17.18
N TRP A 162 7.87 25.55 16.11
CA TRP A 162 8.20 24.12 16.10
C TRP A 162 9.69 23.83 16.40
N LEU A 163 10.59 24.80 16.28
CA LEU A 163 12.00 24.67 16.63
C LEU A 163 12.24 24.78 18.13
N VAL A 164 11.33 25.43 18.87
CA VAL A 164 11.46 25.60 20.32
C VAL A 164 10.47 24.66 21.00
N LYS A 165 10.98 23.49 21.39
CA LYS A 165 10.22 22.45 22.08
C LYS A 165 10.14 22.75 23.58
N GLY A 166 8.93 23.01 24.05
CA GLY A 166 8.63 23.13 25.48
C GLY A 166 8.36 21.76 26.14
N LYS A 167 7.48 21.76 27.13
CA LYS A 167 7.16 20.56 27.91
C LYS A 167 6.62 19.44 27.02
N GLN A 168 7.12 18.22 27.24
CA GLN A 168 6.56 17.01 26.63
C GLN A 168 5.17 16.76 27.19
N VAL A 169 4.23 16.41 26.34
CA VAL A 169 2.86 16.06 26.69
C VAL A 169 2.51 14.68 26.16
N GLN A 170 1.54 14.04 26.82
CA GLN A 170 0.93 12.80 26.36
C GLN A 170 -0.48 13.08 25.86
N ALA A 171 -1.02 12.15 25.07
CA ALA A 171 -2.42 12.20 24.67
C ALA A 171 -3.30 12.05 25.93
N ASP A 172 -4.26 12.95 26.09
CA ASP A 172 -5.21 12.93 27.19
C ASP A 172 -6.53 13.53 26.70
N ILE A 173 -7.61 13.27 27.43
CA ILE A 173 -8.90 13.87 27.18
C ILE A 173 -9.09 15.08 28.10
N PRO A 174 -9.87 16.11 27.66
CA PRO A 174 -10.14 17.24 28.52
C PRO A 174 -10.71 16.81 29.88
N ALA A 175 -10.24 17.41 30.97
CA ALA A 175 -10.70 17.10 32.31
C ALA A 175 -12.22 17.25 32.49
N SER A 176 -12.85 18.11 31.69
CA SER A 176 -14.31 18.28 31.64
C SER A 176 -15.04 17.04 31.11
N LEU A 177 -14.36 16.14 30.45
CA LEU A 177 -14.90 14.87 29.90
C LEU A 177 -14.47 13.65 30.73
N GLY A 178 -13.87 13.87 31.91
CA GLY A 178 -13.55 12.83 32.86
C GLY A 178 -12.11 12.31 32.78
N GLY A 179 -11.14 13.07 32.29
CA GLY A 179 -9.69 12.77 32.16
C GLY A 179 -9.22 11.40 32.64
N LEU A 180 -8.25 10.82 31.97
CA LEU A 180 -7.65 9.50 32.34
C LEU A 180 -6.74 9.60 33.54
#